data_c9fc55676330c2a0d3e2b6dbb327f4d6
#
_entry.id   c9fc55676330c2a0d3e2b6dbb327f4d6
#
_cell.length_a   1.000
_cell.length_b   1.000
_cell.length_c   1.000
_cell.angle_alpha   90.00
_cell.angle_beta   90.00
_cell.angle_gamma   90.00
#
_symmetry.space_group_name_H-M   'P 1'
#
loop_
_entity.id
_entity.type
_entity.pdbx_description
1 polymer ?
#
loop_
_entity_poly.entity_id
_entity_poly.type
_entity_poly.pdbx_seq_one_letter_code
_entity_poly.pdbx_strand_id
1 'polypeptide(L)'
;MRVIFFPKDGTGDPWIFDFPNGEGRQIELPENEYRIICYNYDTSGIYWENPNSFVEYLAKTRSVLAPDSAKACTTPSWLCGDHIDWVSLENIPEGTEKVITLYPVRMVSRYTYEVNGIQNLERVADIRASLSGMSGSLLMAEDKLPDGVSENLLFGGETANNQIKGGFYTFGYCQSLESPQVFKLYLKSRDAVSYTHLRAHETGA
;
A
#
# COMPACT_ATOMS: atom_id res chain seq x y z
N MET A 1 -4.00 -13.27 -9.12
CA MET A 1 -2.74 -12.51 -9.32
C MET A 1 -2.79 -11.83 -10.68
N ARG A 2 -2.29 -10.60 -10.79
CA ARG A 2 -1.98 -9.92 -12.07
C ARG A 2 -0.49 -10.00 -12.33
N VAL A 3 -0.12 -10.29 -13.56
CA VAL A 3 1.28 -10.32 -14.02
C VAL A 3 1.39 -9.38 -15.21
N ILE A 4 2.35 -8.47 -15.16
CA ILE A 4 2.60 -7.46 -16.19
C ILE A 4 4.00 -7.69 -16.74
N PHE A 5 4.09 -7.83 -18.05
CA PHE A 5 5.35 -7.95 -18.80
C PHE A 5 5.63 -6.61 -19.49
N PHE A 6 6.66 -5.94 -19.07
CA PHE A 6 7.12 -4.68 -19.66
C PHE A 6 8.24 -4.98 -20.66
N PRO A 7 8.06 -4.65 -21.97
CA PRO A 7 9.16 -4.75 -22.92
C PRO A 7 10.37 -3.95 -22.42
N LYS A 8 11.54 -4.57 -22.38
CA LYS A 8 12.75 -3.96 -21.80
C LYS A 8 13.28 -2.78 -22.61
N ASP A 9 13.06 -2.83 -23.92
CA ASP A 9 13.40 -1.75 -24.86
C ASP A 9 12.47 -0.53 -24.76
N GLY A 10 11.41 -0.63 -23.93
CA GLY A 10 10.42 0.43 -23.77
C GLY A 10 9.51 0.62 -24.98
N THR A 11 9.49 -0.30 -25.92
CA THR A 11 8.65 -0.23 -27.09
C THR A 11 7.32 -0.94 -26.87
N GLY A 12 6.21 -0.25 -27.16
CA GLY A 12 4.87 -0.78 -27.02
C GLY A 12 4.32 -0.77 -25.59
N ASP A 13 3.07 -1.20 -25.47
CA ASP A 13 2.37 -1.29 -24.19
C ASP A 13 2.76 -2.58 -23.45
N PRO A 14 2.73 -2.57 -22.11
CA PRO A 14 2.91 -3.77 -21.30
C PRO A 14 1.84 -4.84 -21.58
N TRP A 15 2.22 -6.10 -21.53
CA TRP A 15 1.31 -7.23 -21.62
C TRP A 15 0.80 -7.60 -20.23
N ILE A 16 -0.53 -7.65 -20.07
CA ILE A 16 -1.19 -7.87 -18.79
C ILE A 16 -1.96 -9.18 -18.80
N PHE A 17 -1.69 -10.04 -17.82
CA PHE A 17 -2.39 -11.32 -17.65
C PHE A 17 -2.91 -11.44 -16.22
N ASP A 18 -4.18 -11.83 -16.10
CA ASP A 18 -4.82 -12.10 -14.81
C ASP A 18 -4.92 -13.61 -14.56
N PHE A 19 -4.50 -14.03 -13.39
CA PHE A 19 -4.51 -15.42 -12.90
C PHE A 19 -5.41 -15.48 -11.66
N PRO A 20 -6.73 -15.69 -11.82
CA PRO A 20 -7.71 -15.51 -10.75
C PRO A 20 -7.48 -16.43 -9.54
N ASN A 21 -6.97 -17.64 -9.75
CA ASN A 21 -6.72 -18.61 -8.68
C ASN A 21 -5.26 -18.68 -8.25
N GLY A 22 -4.38 -17.84 -8.80
CA GLY A 22 -2.93 -17.92 -8.56
C GLY A 22 -2.26 -19.13 -9.24
N GLU A 23 -3.00 -19.90 -10.01
CA GLU A 23 -2.47 -21.04 -10.76
C GLU A 23 -1.79 -20.57 -12.05
N GLY A 24 -0.63 -21.14 -12.34
CA GLY A 24 0.10 -20.87 -13.57
C GLY A 24 -0.68 -21.36 -14.79
N ARG A 25 -0.51 -20.70 -15.90
CA ARG A 25 -1.02 -21.13 -17.21
C ARG A 25 -0.04 -20.76 -18.30
N GLN A 26 -0.16 -21.43 -19.43
CA GLN A 26 0.58 -21.05 -20.63
C GLN A 26 0.04 -19.71 -21.17
N ILE A 27 0.95 -18.84 -21.54
CA ILE A 27 0.67 -17.57 -22.22
C ILE A 27 1.58 -17.44 -23.45
N GLU A 28 1.14 -16.69 -24.42
CA GLU A 28 1.93 -16.37 -25.60
C GLU A 28 2.37 -14.91 -25.54
N LEU A 29 3.65 -14.68 -25.75
CA LEU A 29 4.29 -13.36 -25.80
C LEU A 29 5.20 -13.28 -27.00
N PRO A 30 5.36 -12.11 -27.63
CA PRO A 30 6.37 -11.88 -28.67
C PRO A 30 7.79 -12.20 -28.15
N GLU A 31 8.66 -12.63 -29.04
CA GLU A 31 10.09 -12.73 -28.73
C GLU A 31 10.63 -11.34 -28.39
N ASN A 32 11.07 -11.17 -27.15
CA ASN A 32 11.68 -9.95 -26.64
C ASN A 32 12.32 -10.23 -25.26
N GLU A 33 13.00 -9.25 -24.72
CA GLU A 33 13.40 -9.18 -23.33
C GLU A 33 12.32 -8.44 -22.53
N TYR A 34 11.99 -8.96 -21.34
CA TYR A 34 10.95 -8.39 -20.48
C TYR A 34 11.44 -8.15 -19.05
N ARG A 35 10.81 -7.19 -18.39
CA ARG A 35 10.75 -7.03 -16.95
C ARG A 35 9.36 -7.40 -16.50
N ILE A 36 9.22 -7.97 -15.29
CA ILE A 36 7.95 -8.50 -14.84
C ILE A 36 7.61 -7.90 -13.48
N ILE A 37 6.35 -7.52 -13.29
CA ILE A 37 5.77 -7.22 -11.98
C ILE A 37 4.56 -8.12 -11.80
N CYS A 38 4.42 -8.73 -10.63
CA CYS A 38 3.17 -9.39 -10.27
C CYS A 38 2.64 -8.90 -8.92
N TYR A 39 1.31 -8.93 -8.78
CA TYR A 39 0.62 -8.57 -7.53
C TYR A 39 -0.80 -9.13 -7.47
N ASN A 40 -1.38 -9.16 -6.26
CA ASN A 40 -2.80 -9.45 -6.12
C ASN A 40 -3.62 -8.23 -6.55
N TYR A 41 -4.48 -8.38 -7.55
CA TYR A 41 -5.24 -7.27 -8.15
C TYR A 41 -6.61 -7.03 -7.50
N ASP A 42 -7.01 -7.85 -6.54
CA ASP A 42 -8.23 -7.72 -5.73
C ASP A 42 -8.09 -6.70 -4.59
N THR A 43 -7.19 -5.72 -4.78
CA THR A 43 -6.90 -4.69 -3.81
C THR A 43 -7.92 -3.56 -3.86
N SER A 44 -8.67 -3.35 -2.80
CA SER A 44 -9.46 -2.14 -2.61
C SER A 44 -8.61 -1.01 -2.04
N GLY A 45 -8.77 0.22 -2.55
CA GLY A 45 -8.07 1.39 -1.99
C GLY A 45 -6.63 1.58 -2.44
N ILE A 46 -6.12 0.72 -3.32
CA ILE A 46 -4.84 0.93 -4.00
C ILE A 46 -5.11 1.33 -5.45
N TYR A 47 -4.43 2.35 -5.91
CA TYR A 47 -4.44 2.88 -7.27
C TYR A 47 -3.07 2.66 -7.89
N TRP A 48 -3.05 2.45 -9.19
CA TRP A 48 -1.84 2.19 -9.94
C TRP A 48 -1.51 3.40 -10.79
N GLU A 49 -0.33 3.98 -10.59
CA GLU A 49 0.20 5.09 -11.41
C GLU A 49 1.35 4.59 -12.28
N ASN A 50 1.58 5.28 -13.42
CA ASN A 50 2.60 4.98 -14.42
C ASN A 50 2.53 3.53 -14.97
N PRO A 51 1.36 3.09 -15.48
CA PRO A 51 1.12 1.69 -15.84
C PRO A 51 2.02 1.17 -16.96
N ASN A 52 2.67 2.05 -17.71
CA ASN A 52 3.55 1.70 -18.84
C ASN A 52 5.05 1.75 -18.48
N SER A 53 5.39 2.08 -17.24
CA SER A 53 6.78 2.17 -16.78
C SER A 53 7.07 1.14 -15.70
N PHE A 54 7.96 0.19 -15.96
CA PHE A 54 8.39 -0.77 -14.95
C PHE A 54 9.01 -0.09 -13.73
N VAL A 55 9.92 0.85 -13.93
CA VAL A 55 10.67 1.51 -12.84
C VAL A 55 9.78 2.43 -12.01
N GLU A 56 8.82 3.10 -12.68
CA GLU A 56 7.94 4.07 -12.03
C GLU A 56 6.57 3.48 -11.68
N TYR A 57 6.37 2.16 -11.86
CA TYR A 57 5.09 1.52 -11.53
C TYR A 57 4.80 1.63 -10.03
N LEU A 58 3.77 2.41 -9.71
CA LEU A 58 3.52 2.86 -8.35
C LEU A 58 2.18 2.35 -7.83
N ALA A 59 2.21 1.66 -6.70
CA ALA A 59 1.03 1.43 -5.87
C ALA A 59 0.80 2.65 -4.98
N LYS A 60 -0.41 3.23 -4.98
CA LYS A 60 -0.72 4.47 -4.26
C LYS A 60 -2.08 4.42 -3.60
N THR A 61 -2.21 5.03 -2.44
CA THR A 61 -3.47 5.21 -1.74
C THR A 61 -4.10 6.57 -2.04
N ARG A 62 -5.38 6.74 -1.70
CA ARG A 62 -6.13 7.97 -2.00
C ARG A 62 -5.73 9.09 -1.05
N SER A 63 -5.47 10.27 -1.59
CA SER A 63 -5.35 11.50 -0.81
C SER A 63 -6.70 11.92 -0.24
N VAL A 64 -6.72 12.27 1.03
CA VAL A 64 -7.91 12.68 1.80
C VAL A 64 -7.55 13.83 2.73
N LEU A 65 -8.56 14.40 3.40
CA LEU A 65 -8.35 15.32 4.52
C LEU A 65 -8.68 14.60 5.83
N ALA A 66 -7.82 14.77 6.81
CA ALA A 66 -8.09 14.37 8.18
C ALA A 66 -9.17 15.28 8.81
N PRO A 67 -9.78 14.89 9.95
CA PRO A 67 -10.80 15.70 10.60
C PRO A 67 -10.35 17.12 11.01
N ASP A 68 -9.06 17.34 11.20
CA ASP A 68 -8.46 18.66 11.46
C ASP A 68 -8.04 19.39 10.17
N SER A 69 -8.53 18.94 9.01
CA SER A 69 -8.22 19.47 7.68
C SER A 69 -6.76 19.31 7.24
N ALA A 70 -5.95 18.56 7.98
CA ALA A 70 -4.60 18.21 7.54
C ALA A 70 -4.66 17.26 6.33
N LYS A 71 -3.71 17.42 5.40
CA LYS A 71 -3.54 16.47 4.29
C LYS A 71 -3.15 15.10 4.85
N ALA A 72 -3.78 14.07 4.31
CA ALA A 72 -3.56 12.68 4.67
C ALA A 72 -3.78 11.76 3.47
N CYS A 73 -3.41 10.50 3.61
CA CYS A 73 -3.75 9.44 2.68
C CYS A 73 -4.52 8.31 3.40
N THR A 74 -5.26 7.51 2.66
CA THR A 74 -5.91 6.31 3.19
C THR A 74 -4.90 5.19 3.40
N THR A 75 -5.28 4.16 4.17
CA THR A 75 -4.48 2.94 4.31
C THR A 75 -4.55 2.11 3.03
N PRO A 76 -3.47 1.43 2.61
CA PRO A 76 -3.57 0.40 1.61
C PRO A 76 -4.36 -0.80 2.15
N SER A 77 -4.91 -1.61 1.25
CA SER A 77 -5.37 -2.96 1.57
C SER A 77 -4.19 -3.93 1.61
N TRP A 78 -4.48 -5.20 1.87
CA TRP A 78 -3.48 -6.26 1.72
C TRP A 78 -2.88 -6.24 0.31
N LEU A 79 -1.56 -6.23 0.23
CA LEU A 79 -0.80 -6.29 -1.00
C LEU A 79 0.33 -7.32 -0.86
N CYS A 80 0.42 -8.21 -1.84
CA CYS A 80 1.59 -9.05 -2.07
C CYS A 80 2.02 -8.93 -3.53
N GLY A 81 3.30 -9.06 -3.79
CA GLY A 81 3.86 -8.94 -5.14
C GLY A 81 5.27 -9.47 -5.23
N ASP A 82 5.76 -9.52 -6.45
CA ASP A 82 7.11 -9.91 -6.83
C ASP A 82 7.49 -9.21 -8.11
N HIS A 83 8.77 -9.12 -8.41
CA HIS A 83 9.26 -8.57 -9.66
C HIS A 83 10.46 -9.37 -10.20
N ILE A 84 10.66 -9.28 -11.50
CA ILE A 84 11.85 -9.80 -12.20
C ILE A 84 12.41 -8.68 -13.06
N ASP A 85 13.65 -8.31 -12.82
CA ASP A 85 14.31 -7.20 -13.54
C ASP A 85 14.63 -7.54 -15.00
N TRP A 86 14.76 -8.82 -15.30
CA TRP A 86 15.11 -9.26 -16.64
C TRP A 86 14.77 -10.72 -16.89
N VAL A 87 14.15 -10.97 -18.03
CA VAL A 87 13.95 -12.30 -18.61
C VAL A 87 13.96 -12.17 -20.14
N SER A 88 14.75 -13.01 -20.84
CA SER A 88 14.71 -13.09 -22.29
C SER A 88 13.79 -14.20 -22.76
N LEU A 89 12.90 -13.89 -23.71
CA LEU A 89 12.11 -14.85 -24.46
C LEU A 89 12.61 -14.99 -25.91
N GLU A 90 13.81 -14.51 -26.19
CA GLU A 90 14.45 -14.63 -27.50
C GLU A 90 15.05 -16.03 -27.70
N ASN A 91 15.05 -16.50 -28.94
CA ASN A 91 15.67 -17.76 -29.36
C ASN A 91 15.19 -19.00 -28.57
N ILE A 92 13.93 -19.02 -28.14
CA ILE A 92 13.32 -20.22 -27.55
C ILE A 92 13.08 -21.22 -28.69
N PRO A 93 13.63 -22.45 -28.62
CA PRO A 93 13.44 -23.45 -29.68
C PRO A 93 11.96 -23.75 -29.88
N GLU A 94 11.56 -23.92 -31.17
CA GLU A 94 10.20 -24.27 -31.51
C GLU A 94 9.73 -25.53 -30.78
N GLY A 95 8.51 -25.51 -30.21
CA GLY A 95 7.95 -26.60 -29.40
C GLY A 95 8.48 -26.73 -28.00
N THR A 96 9.28 -25.77 -27.51
CA THR A 96 9.71 -25.70 -26.12
C THR A 96 9.00 -24.58 -25.38
N GLU A 97 8.97 -24.70 -24.04
CA GLU A 97 8.36 -23.71 -23.16
C GLU A 97 9.40 -23.14 -22.20
N LYS A 98 9.33 -21.84 -21.95
CA LYS A 98 10.09 -21.22 -20.87
C LYS A 98 9.21 -21.07 -19.63
N VAL A 99 9.61 -21.72 -18.54
CA VAL A 99 8.91 -21.60 -17.26
C VAL A 99 9.44 -20.39 -16.51
N ILE A 100 8.54 -19.48 -16.12
CA ILE A 100 8.83 -18.33 -15.25
C ILE A 100 8.09 -18.55 -13.95
N THR A 101 8.82 -18.56 -12.83
CA THR A 101 8.24 -18.74 -11.50
C THR A 101 8.35 -17.44 -10.71
N LEU A 102 7.23 -17.00 -10.14
CA LEU A 102 7.12 -15.80 -9.31
C LEU A 102 6.79 -16.22 -7.88
N TYR A 103 7.35 -15.51 -6.89
CA TYR A 103 7.20 -15.78 -5.47
C TYR A 103 6.66 -14.55 -4.73
N PRO A 104 5.37 -14.20 -4.88
CA PRO A 104 4.82 -13.01 -4.27
C PRO A 104 4.99 -12.98 -2.75
N VAL A 105 5.62 -11.95 -2.25
CA VAL A 105 5.82 -11.68 -0.83
C VAL A 105 4.92 -10.52 -0.38
N ARG A 106 4.71 -10.41 0.93
CA ARG A 106 3.93 -9.33 1.51
C ARG A 106 4.67 -8.00 1.37
N MET A 107 4.03 -7.02 0.74
CA MET A 107 4.53 -5.67 0.47
C MET A 107 3.94 -4.60 1.42
N VAL A 108 3.12 -4.98 2.38
CA VAL A 108 2.53 -4.09 3.38
C VAL A 108 2.76 -4.61 4.78
N SER A 109 2.95 -3.72 5.74
CA SER A 109 3.00 -4.07 7.17
C SER A 109 1.64 -3.81 7.82
N ARG A 110 1.26 -4.63 8.79
CA ARG A 110 0.05 -4.43 9.58
C ARG A 110 0.42 -3.93 10.96
N TYR A 111 -0.20 -2.83 11.37
CA TYR A 111 -0.10 -2.28 12.71
C TYR A 111 -1.45 -2.36 13.41
N THR A 112 -1.41 -2.49 14.73
CA THR A 112 -2.57 -2.35 15.61
C THR A 112 -2.25 -1.33 16.67
N TYR A 113 -3.28 -0.64 17.16
CA TYR A 113 -3.14 0.31 18.25
C TYR A 113 -4.26 0.09 19.29
N GLU A 114 -3.96 0.47 20.50
CA GLU A 114 -4.88 0.43 21.61
C GLU A 114 -4.70 1.70 22.46
N VAL A 115 -5.82 2.36 22.79
CA VAL A 115 -5.83 3.55 23.64
C VAL A 115 -6.73 3.28 24.83
N ASN A 116 -6.14 3.41 26.01
CA ASN A 116 -6.76 3.14 27.29
C ASN A 116 -7.07 4.44 28.06
N GLY A 117 -7.94 4.37 29.04
CA GLY A 117 -8.18 5.46 29.99
C GLY A 117 -9.07 6.60 29.46
N ILE A 118 -9.72 6.42 28.30
CA ILE A 118 -10.67 7.40 27.77
C ILE A 118 -12.01 7.20 28.48
N GLN A 119 -12.52 8.29 29.05
CA GLN A 119 -13.83 8.30 29.72
C GLN A 119 -14.98 8.57 28.73
N ASN A 120 -16.17 8.08 29.07
CA ASN A 120 -17.42 8.31 28.31
C ASN A 120 -17.38 7.83 26.86
N LEU A 121 -16.75 6.70 26.60
CA LEU A 121 -16.66 6.10 25.25
C LEU A 121 -18.02 5.77 24.64
N GLU A 122 -19.05 5.56 25.49
CA GLU A 122 -20.43 5.33 25.05
C GLU A 122 -21.03 6.52 24.29
N ARG A 123 -20.48 7.72 24.44
CA ARG A 123 -20.90 8.94 23.75
C ARG A 123 -20.19 9.15 22.41
N VAL A 124 -19.18 8.35 22.10
CA VAL A 124 -18.42 8.46 20.86
C VAL A 124 -19.21 7.87 19.70
N ALA A 125 -19.39 8.62 18.63
CA ALA A 125 -20.09 8.21 17.41
C ALA A 125 -19.13 7.78 16.29
N ASP A 126 -17.95 8.40 16.19
CA ASP A 126 -16.94 8.05 15.18
C ASP A 126 -15.54 8.22 15.76
N ILE A 127 -14.66 7.34 15.34
CA ILE A 127 -13.26 7.29 15.76
C ILE A 127 -12.40 7.26 14.50
N ARG A 128 -11.51 8.23 14.39
CA ARG A 128 -10.45 8.27 13.39
C ARG A 128 -9.12 8.43 14.08
N ALA A 129 -8.08 7.94 13.45
CA ALA A 129 -6.72 8.18 13.90
C ALA A 129 -5.83 8.48 12.71
N SER A 130 -4.75 9.19 12.94
CA SER A 130 -3.71 9.39 11.93
C SER A 130 -2.32 9.21 12.52
N LEU A 131 -1.40 8.75 11.67
CA LEU A 131 0.01 8.60 11.98
C LEU A 131 0.83 9.36 10.93
N SER A 132 1.66 10.29 11.36
CA SER A 132 2.55 11.04 10.47
C SER A 132 3.80 10.23 10.10
N GLY A 133 4.53 10.68 9.09
CA GLY A 133 5.79 10.05 8.70
C GLY A 133 5.64 8.75 7.90
N MET A 134 4.46 8.47 7.39
CA MET A 134 4.16 7.25 6.65
C MET A 134 4.24 7.50 5.13
N SER A 135 4.34 6.44 4.35
CA SER A 135 4.23 6.53 2.89
C SER A 135 2.84 6.13 2.42
N GLY A 136 2.26 6.96 1.55
CA GLY A 136 1.03 6.65 0.82
C GLY A 136 1.27 5.90 -0.49
N SER A 137 2.51 5.54 -0.81
CA SER A 137 2.88 4.89 -2.08
C SER A 137 4.09 3.97 -1.97
N LEU A 138 4.21 3.04 -2.94
CA LEU A 138 5.26 2.03 -3.03
C LEU A 138 5.66 1.82 -4.49
N LEU A 139 6.95 1.88 -4.81
CA LEU A 139 7.52 1.48 -6.09
C LEU A 139 7.58 -0.05 -6.16
N MET A 140 6.83 -0.63 -7.09
CA MET A 140 6.64 -2.08 -7.17
C MET A 140 7.88 -2.82 -7.67
N ALA A 141 8.66 -2.20 -8.54
CA ALA A 141 9.87 -2.79 -9.10
C ALA A 141 11.04 -2.89 -8.12
N GLU A 142 11.05 -2.07 -7.08
CA GLU A 142 12.13 -2.02 -6.10
C GLU A 142 11.70 -2.45 -4.70
N ASP A 143 10.39 -2.70 -4.49
CA ASP A 143 9.79 -2.86 -3.16
C ASP A 143 10.25 -1.74 -2.20
N LYS A 144 10.26 -0.51 -2.70
CA LYS A 144 10.84 0.65 -2.03
C LYS A 144 9.85 1.81 -1.95
N LEU A 145 9.90 2.54 -0.86
CA LEU A 145 9.16 3.78 -0.70
C LEU A 145 9.78 4.88 -1.58
N PRO A 146 8.97 5.73 -2.25
CA PRO A 146 9.49 6.89 -2.95
C PRO A 146 10.24 7.83 -2.02
N ASP A 147 11.38 8.34 -2.48
CA ASP A 147 12.22 9.22 -1.68
C ASP A 147 11.53 10.58 -1.41
N GLY A 148 11.72 11.09 -0.19
CA GLY A 148 11.30 12.44 0.20
C GLY A 148 9.78 12.65 0.35
N VAL A 149 8.96 11.61 0.18
CA VAL A 149 7.51 11.72 0.33
C VAL A 149 7.07 11.17 1.67
N SER A 150 6.55 12.05 2.52
CA SER A 150 6.00 11.72 3.83
C SER A 150 4.58 12.24 3.96
N GLU A 151 3.66 11.39 4.37
CA GLU A 151 2.25 11.69 4.51
C GLU A 151 1.72 11.32 5.90
N ASN A 152 0.53 11.82 6.22
CA ASN A 152 -0.25 11.36 7.36
C ASN A 152 -1.14 10.21 6.88
N LEU A 153 -1.02 9.05 7.48
CA LEU A 153 -1.89 7.91 7.20
C LEU A 153 -3.15 8.00 8.06
N LEU A 154 -4.34 8.06 7.44
CA LEU A 154 -5.62 8.15 8.12
C LEU A 154 -6.32 6.78 8.15
N PHE A 155 -6.76 6.36 9.33
CA PHE A 155 -7.42 5.09 9.56
C PHE A 155 -8.52 5.20 10.62
N GLY A 156 -9.37 4.17 10.71
CA GLY A 156 -10.46 4.09 11.68
C GLY A 156 -10.07 3.38 12.97
N GLY A 157 -10.99 3.44 13.94
CA GLY A 157 -10.94 2.69 15.17
C GLY A 157 -12.34 2.33 15.64
N GLU A 158 -12.42 1.47 16.64
CA GLU A 158 -13.65 1.03 17.27
C GLU A 158 -13.50 1.00 18.80
N THR A 159 -14.61 1.08 19.49
CA THR A 159 -14.66 0.90 20.96
C THR A 159 -14.83 -0.59 21.27
N ALA A 160 -13.95 -1.14 22.09
CA ALA A 160 -14.06 -2.48 22.61
C ALA A 160 -13.58 -2.54 24.07
N ASN A 161 -14.35 -3.13 24.97
CA ASN A 161 -13.96 -3.35 26.37
C ASN A 161 -13.47 -2.06 27.09
N ASN A 162 -14.15 -0.94 26.90
CA ASN A 162 -13.78 0.38 27.44
C ASN A 162 -12.40 0.91 26.97
N GLN A 163 -11.98 0.49 25.79
CA GLN A 163 -10.75 0.91 25.10
C GLN A 163 -11.08 1.30 23.67
N ILE A 164 -10.22 2.06 23.05
CA ILE A 164 -10.25 2.27 21.60
C ILE A 164 -9.19 1.38 20.98
N LYS A 165 -9.58 0.58 20.01
CA LYS A 165 -8.69 -0.31 19.25
C LYS A 165 -8.83 -0.06 17.76
N GLY A 166 -7.77 -0.33 17.04
CA GLY A 166 -7.79 -0.30 15.59
C GLY A 166 -6.60 -0.99 14.98
N GLY A 167 -6.67 -1.16 13.68
CA GLY A 167 -5.58 -1.73 12.92
C GLY A 167 -5.60 -1.20 11.49
N PHE A 168 -4.44 -1.14 10.88
CA PHE A 168 -4.28 -0.64 9.52
C PHE A 168 -3.08 -1.30 8.84
N TYR A 169 -3.11 -1.28 7.53
CA TYR A 169 -1.95 -1.61 6.70
C TYR A 169 -1.23 -0.35 6.26
N THR A 170 0.06 -0.46 6.00
CA THR A 170 0.90 0.61 5.46
C THR A 170 1.98 0.04 4.55
N PHE A 171 2.42 0.81 3.57
CA PHE A 171 3.62 0.49 2.80
C PHE A 171 4.90 0.63 3.63
N GLY A 172 4.91 1.53 4.61
CA GLY A 172 6.04 1.73 5.51
C GLY A 172 6.14 3.15 6.05
N TYR A 173 7.18 3.40 6.82
CA TYR A 173 7.50 4.73 7.33
C TYR A 173 8.72 5.31 6.61
N CYS A 174 8.72 6.64 6.42
CA CYS A 174 9.81 7.36 5.77
C CYS A 174 10.97 7.57 6.76
N GLN A 175 12.07 6.87 6.58
CA GLN A 175 13.23 6.91 7.49
C GLN A 175 13.98 8.26 7.51
N SER A 176 13.80 9.09 6.49
CA SER A 176 14.50 10.37 6.32
C SER A 176 13.91 11.54 7.12
N LEU A 177 12.97 11.27 8.03
CA LEU A 177 12.30 12.33 8.78
C LEU A 177 13.11 12.75 10.00
N GLU A 178 13.45 14.05 10.07
CA GLU A 178 14.03 14.67 11.25
C GLU A 178 13.02 14.85 12.41
N SER A 179 11.72 14.72 12.11
CA SER A 179 10.65 14.94 13.09
C SER A 179 10.10 13.62 13.63
N PRO A 180 9.78 13.53 14.92
CA PRO A 180 9.17 12.34 15.49
C PRO A 180 7.80 12.08 14.87
N GLN A 181 7.44 10.80 14.77
CA GLN A 181 6.10 10.42 14.34
C GLN A 181 5.06 10.89 15.35
N VAL A 182 3.95 11.43 14.84
CA VAL A 182 2.84 11.92 15.64
C VAL A 182 1.61 11.06 15.39
N PHE A 183 1.16 10.39 16.43
CA PHE A 183 -0.15 9.74 16.43
C PHE A 183 -1.20 10.75 16.92
N LYS A 184 -2.28 10.92 16.14
CA LYS A 184 -3.43 11.73 16.52
C LYS A 184 -4.68 10.86 16.56
N LEU A 185 -5.48 11.02 17.60
CA LEU A 185 -6.78 10.39 17.75
C LEU A 185 -7.87 11.46 17.66
N TYR A 186 -8.85 11.24 16.78
CA TYR A 186 -9.98 12.12 16.55
C TYR A 186 -11.26 11.42 17.03
N LEU A 187 -11.95 12.05 17.97
CA LEU A 187 -13.19 11.53 18.54
C LEU A 187 -14.35 12.47 18.19
N LYS A 188 -15.41 11.93 17.64
CA LYS A 188 -16.66 12.64 17.39
C LYS A 188 -17.72 12.15 18.35
N SER A 189 -18.25 13.05 19.20
CA SER A 189 -19.41 12.75 20.05
C SER A 189 -20.68 12.62 19.21
N ARG A 190 -21.67 11.87 19.70
CA ARG A 190 -23.01 11.76 19.08
C ARG A 190 -23.73 13.10 18.98
N ASP A 191 -23.47 13.99 19.94
CA ASP A 191 -24.10 15.31 20.04
C ASP A 191 -23.26 16.42 19.41
N ALA A 192 -22.07 16.11 18.89
CA ALA A 192 -21.15 17.10 18.33
C ALA A 192 -21.11 17.07 16.81
N VAL A 193 -20.98 18.27 16.22
CA VAL A 193 -20.80 18.42 14.76
C VAL A 193 -19.34 18.23 14.37
N SER A 194 -18.39 18.52 15.28
CA SER A 194 -16.94 18.49 15.04
C SER A 194 -16.23 17.41 15.85
N TYR A 195 -15.00 17.09 15.43
CA TYR A 195 -14.10 16.21 16.16
C TYR A 195 -13.30 16.98 17.21
N THR A 196 -13.05 16.33 18.36
CA THR A 196 -11.94 16.68 19.26
C THR A 196 -10.77 15.76 18.98
N HIS A 197 -9.53 16.22 19.20
CA HIS A 197 -8.35 15.41 18.94
C HIS A 197 -7.38 15.39 20.13
N LEU A 198 -6.77 14.24 20.32
CA LEU A 198 -5.67 14.01 21.25
C LEU A 198 -4.39 13.72 20.43
N ARG A 199 -3.24 14.18 20.93
CA ARG A 199 -1.95 13.92 20.31
C ARG A 199 -1.09 13.10 21.25
N ALA A 200 -0.42 12.09 20.74
CA ALA A 200 0.67 11.40 21.39
C ALA A 200 1.93 11.54 20.54
N HIS A 201 3.05 11.78 21.20
CA HIS A 201 4.37 11.76 20.59
C HIS A 201 5.08 10.49 21.05
N GLU A 202 5.79 9.82 20.18
CA GLU A 202 6.78 8.84 20.63
C GLU A 202 7.87 9.59 21.40
N THR A 203 7.93 9.35 22.70
CA THR A 203 9.13 9.67 23.48
C THR A 203 10.08 8.49 23.25
N GLY A 204 11.06 8.67 22.37
CA GLY A 204 12.11 7.69 22.17
C GLY A 204 12.77 7.32 23.49
N ALA A 205 12.81 6.04 23.78
CA ALA A 205 13.61 5.44 24.83
C ALA A 205 15.04 5.19 24.32
#